data_bcd92ada7b2734af3428d44da559538d
#
_entry.id   bcd92ada7b2734af3428d44da559538d
#
_cell.length_a   1.000
_cell.length_b   1.000
_cell.length_c   1.000
_cell.angle_alpha   90.00
_cell.angle_beta   90.00
_cell.angle_gamma   90.00
#
_symmetry.space_group_name_H-M   'P 1'
#
loop_
_entity.id
_entity.type
_entity.pdbx_description
1 polymer ?
#
loop_
_entity_poly.entity_id
_entity_poly.type
_entity_poly.pdbx_seq_one_letter_code
_entity_poly.pdbx_strand_id
1 'polypeptide(L)'
;MKQTSTSANARWTKYCVSGVWKNARYGFGCYATDMSSGRTVALVGNEPLALSRGDMVRGQVVLSGDWHGTPMYRMERYVPAHDHVAVVRYMMHNFYLSEDVSDKIYAILGGNAAYDLITNTDSCMKRVRGLFSTDEIQALRSRIREVRDTNAVKATYPFLPLSLTETLIAEYGTATIALDKLDKDPYLVAYRVKGFSVTHADRVFFSDNHLSDDPVRTSGLLLYALRTVLNEKGDTYLNASDMGEFTHWLDVACSMSGKADAAKYLSASFLATRVNDLIDTETVMREQDADGNWLFCLRHMTDLEHKIADYVREASQLPPIYTGNGKTASKDIDRFYCMKGIVDSNGDAAVDGYQWMAVENALLNRVSIITGGPGRGKTLVASCICSCWSQRMGGRIYLTSYTGKATARLGEMVRGTDDERVVCRTMSSLLYSPTVSPDSLNGCLVIIDEMSMVDTATMGKFVDYLKGAQVVIIGDANQLPSIGNGQVLRDLLDCG
;
A
#
# COMPACT_ATOMS: atom_id res chain seq x y z
N MET A 1 -4.89 42.21 23.15
CA MET A 1 -3.55 42.55 23.70
C MET A 1 -3.38 41.80 25.01
N LYS A 2 -2.59 40.74 25.01
CA LYS A 2 -1.77 40.27 26.13
C LYS A 2 -0.65 39.45 25.50
N GLN A 3 0.47 40.14 25.26
CA GLN A 3 1.74 39.49 24.96
C GLN A 3 2.12 38.66 26.19
N THR A 4 2.26 37.38 26.02
CA THR A 4 2.91 36.50 26.99
C THR A 4 4.39 36.43 26.65
N SER A 5 5.15 37.24 27.31
CA SER A 5 6.60 37.10 27.49
C SER A 5 6.89 35.81 28.24
N THR A 6 7.42 34.79 27.57
CA THR A 6 7.94 33.57 28.20
C THR A 6 9.02 32.93 27.34
N SER A 7 10.22 33.48 27.31
CA SER A 7 11.36 32.73 26.80
C SER A 7 12.64 32.87 27.65
N ALA A 8 12.57 33.47 28.83
CA ALA A 8 13.78 33.82 29.60
C ALA A 8 14.26 32.74 30.59
N ASN A 9 13.53 31.67 30.89
CA ASN A 9 13.90 30.71 31.95
C ASN A 9 13.66 29.22 31.62
N ALA A 10 13.60 28.81 30.37
CA ALA A 10 13.45 27.40 30.04
C ALA A 10 14.80 26.68 30.19
N ARG A 11 14.96 25.98 31.30
CA ARG A 11 16.16 25.17 31.60
C ARG A 11 16.12 23.85 30.86
N TRP A 12 17.21 23.46 30.22
CA TRP A 12 17.38 22.15 29.66
C TRP A 12 17.50 21.08 30.74
N THR A 13 16.57 20.15 30.80
CA THR A 13 16.54 19.03 31.75
C THR A 13 16.63 17.69 31.03
N LYS A 14 17.30 16.71 31.67
CA LYS A 14 17.35 15.35 31.18
C LYS A 14 16.15 14.55 31.65
N TYR A 15 15.58 13.78 30.74
CA TYR A 15 14.46 12.88 31.01
C TYR A 15 14.75 11.49 30.49
N CYS A 16 14.35 10.45 31.25
CA CYS A 16 14.33 9.06 30.82
C CYS A 16 12.86 8.63 30.60
N VAL A 17 12.49 8.28 29.39
CA VAL A 17 11.12 7.90 29.05
C VAL A 17 10.77 6.55 29.65
N SER A 18 9.75 6.49 30.49
CA SER A 18 9.28 5.26 31.16
C SER A 18 8.07 4.60 30.49
N GLY A 19 7.30 5.36 29.72
CA GLY A 19 6.14 4.86 28.97
C GLY A 19 5.57 5.91 28.02
N VAL A 20 4.94 5.47 26.94
CA VAL A 20 4.28 6.32 25.95
C VAL A 20 2.78 6.09 26.03
N TRP A 21 1.99 7.15 25.90
CA TRP A 21 0.54 7.07 25.93
C TRP A 21 -0.11 7.97 24.86
N LYS A 22 -1.37 7.64 24.53
CA LYS A 22 -2.21 8.42 23.61
C LYS A 22 -3.47 8.86 24.34
N ASN A 23 -3.83 10.12 24.19
CA ASN A 23 -5.06 10.68 24.75
C ASN A 23 -5.78 11.55 23.74
N ALA A 24 -7.13 11.48 23.72
CA ALA A 24 -7.97 12.23 22.78
C ALA A 24 -7.84 13.76 22.93
N ARG A 25 -7.53 14.25 24.14
CA ARG A 25 -7.42 15.69 24.42
C ARG A 25 -6.03 16.25 24.18
N TYR A 26 -4.98 15.47 24.49
CA TYR A 26 -3.59 15.94 24.47
C TYR A 26 -2.75 15.26 23.39
N GLY A 27 -3.36 14.41 22.57
CA GLY A 27 -2.64 13.66 21.54
C GLY A 27 -1.72 12.59 22.13
N PHE A 28 -0.45 12.61 21.77
CA PHE A 28 0.56 11.68 22.27
C PHE A 28 1.41 12.34 23.31
N GLY A 29 1.74 11.61 24.37
CA GLY A 29 2.68 12.03 25.39
C GLY A 29 3.44 10.84 25.94
N CYS A 30 4.34 11.10 26.86
CA CYS A 30 5.05 10.05 27.56
C CYS A 30 5.17 10.36 29.05
N TYR A 31 5.25 9.32 29.88
CA TYR A 31 5.77 9.43 31.23
C TYR A 31 7.29 9.35 31.16
N ALA A 32 7.97 10.20 31.92
CA ALA A 32 9.41 10.19 31.99
C ALA A 32 9.88 10.47 33.42
N THR A 33 11.06 10.01 33.76
CA THR A 33 11.74 10.36 34.99
C THR A 33 12.64 11.56 34.74
N ASP A 34 12.41 12.65 35.44
CA ASP A 34 13.33 13.78 35.48
C ASP A 34 14.61 13.34 36.21
N MET A 35 15.72 13.28 35.48
CA MET A 35 16.99 12.75 35.97
C MET A 35 17.66 13.66 37.00
N SER A 36 17.22 14.93 37.13
CA SER A 36 17.73 15.85 38.12
C SER A 36 17.01 15.72 39.47
N SER A 37 15.74 15.45 39.48
CA SER A 37 14.89 15.37 40.67
C SER A 37 14.47 13.93 41.04
N GLY A 38 14.64 12.95 40.13
CA GLY A 38 14.14 11.57 40.29
C GLY A 38 12.62 11.44 40.23
N ARG A 39 11.88 12.50 39.93
CA ARG A 39 10.41 12.51 39.93
C ARG A 39 9.87 12.06 38.59
N THR A 40 8.76 11.34 38.63
CA THR A 40 8.00 11.05 37.42
C THR A 40 7.23 12.27 36.98
N VAL A 41 7.29 12.57 35.69
CA VAL A 41 6.61 13.67 35.02
C VAL A 41 5.88 13.18 33.77
N ALA A 42 4.82 13.87 33.36
CA ALA A 42 4.20 13.67 32.07
C ALA A 42 4.74 14.71 31.08
N LEU A 43 5.26 14.26 29.96
CA LEU A 43 5.75 15.13 28.88
C LEU A 43 4.76 15.07 27.71
N VAL A 44 4.34 16.24 27.26
CA VAL A 44 3.47 16.40 26.08
C VAL A 44 4.14 17.35 25.11
N GLY A 45 4.02 17.07 23.82
CA GLY A 45 4.44 18.00 22.77
C GLY A 45 3.23 18.77 22.21
N ASN A 46 3.49 19.80 21.44
CA ASN A 46 2.45 20.38 20.57
C ASN A 46 2.05 19.35 19.48
N GLU A 47 2.89 18.37 19.27
CA GLU A 47 2.81 17.24 18.34
C GLU A 47 3.18 15.95 19.07
N PRO A 48 2.85 14.76 18.50
CA PRO A 48 3.30 13.50 19.04
C PRO A 48 4.82 13.50 19.22
N LEU A 49 5.27 13.32 20.47
CA LEU A 49 6.68 13.16 20.74
C LEU A 49 7.14 11.81 20.15
N ALA A 50 8.11 11.83 19.22
CA ALA A 50 8.70 10.64 18.64
C ALA A 50 9.68 9.99 19.64
N LEU A 51 9.18 9.60 20.81
CA LEU A 51 9.93 9.00 21.89
C LEU A 51 9.41 7.61 22.20
N SER A 52 10.34 6.72 22.56
CA SER A 52 10.07 5.36 22.96
C SER A 52 10.45 5.14 24.42
N ARG A 53 9.89 4.08 25.03
CA ARG A 53 10.27 3.70 26.40
C ARG A 53 11.76 3.42 26.45
N GLY A 54 12.44 4.08 27.40
CA GLY A 54 13.87 3.97 27.62
C GLY A 54 14.70 5.04 26.93
N ASP A 55 14.11 5.88 26.08
CA ASP A 55 14.83 7.00 25.48
C ASP A 55 15.28 8.00 26.54
N MET A 56 16.51 8.46 26.40
CA MET A 56 17.03 9.55 27.20
C MET A 56 17.13 10.83 26.35
N VAL A 57 16.44 11.87 26.79
CA VAL A 57 16.39 13.13 26.07
C VAL A 57 16.75 14.31 26.97
N ARG A 58 17.32 15.34 26.37
CA ARG A 58 17.39 16.67 26.99
C ARG A 58 16.29 17.51 26.36
N GLY A 59 15.39 18.00 27.18
CA GLY A 59 14.26 18.79 26.76
C GLY A 59 14.21 20.15 27.40
N GLN A 60 13.77 21.12 26.64
CA GLN A 60 13.37 22.42 27.12
C GLN A 60 11.86 22.37 27.36
N VAL A 61 11.42 22.48 28.60
CA VAL A 61 10.03 22.23 28.99
C VAL A 61 9.43 23.41 29.72
N VAL A 62 8.11 23.55 29.56
CA VAL A 62 7.30 24.55 30.29
C VAL A 62 6.19 23.78 31.02
N LEU A 63 5.98 24.09 32.29
CA LEU A 63 4.89 23.51 33.07
C LEU A 63 3.54 23.80 32.40
N SER A 64 2.80 22.76 32.09
CA SER A 64 1.54 22.84 31.32
C SER A 64 0.30 22.45 32.15
N GLY A 65 0.50 21.91 33.37
CA GLY A 65 -0.59 21.48 34.24
C GLY A 65 -0.26 20.27 35.08
N ASP A 66 -1.28 19.48 35.36
CA ASP A 66 -1.22 18.23 36.10
C ASP A 66 -1.98 17.14 35.32
N TRP A 67 -1.46 15.93 35.33
CA TRP A 67 -2.07 14.75 34.70
C TRP A 67 -2.20 13.63 35.76
N HIS A 68 -3.42 13.47 36.28
CA HIS A 68 -3.69 12.48 37.32
C HIS A 68 -2.73 12.52 38.53
N GLY A 69 -2.42 13.74 39.02
CA GLY A 69 -1.50 13.93 40.13
C GLY A 69 0.00 13.94 39.73
N THR A 70 0.31 13.83 38.45
CA THR A 70 1.66 13.87 37.91
C THR A 70 1.90 15.23 37.22
N PRO A 71 2.94 15.99 37.58
CA PRO A 71 3.24 17.26 36.90
C PRO A 71 3.40 17.04 35.40
N MET A 72 2.66 17.80 34.61
CA MET A 72 2.68 17.72 33.16
C MET A 72 3.43 18.91 32.58
N TYR A 73 4.44 18.61 31.78
CA TYR A 73 5.26 19.62 31.10
C TYR A 73 5.08 19.52 29.60
N ARG A 74 4.95 20.68 28.94
CA ARG A 74 5.03 20.77 27.49
C ARG A 74 6.49 20.87 27.08
N MET A 75 6.92 19.95 26.22
CA MET A 75 8.25 19.95 25.66
C MET A 75 8.27 20.78 24.40
N GLU A 76 9.02 21.89 24.43
CA GLU A 76 9.15 22.81 23.29
C GLU A 76 10.22 22.34 22.30
N ARG A 77 11.34 21.87 22.87
CA ARG A 77 12.47 21.33 22.11
C ARG A 77 13.09 20.16 22.88
N TYR A 78 13.58 19.18 22.16
CA TYR A 78 14.36 18.09 22.75
C TYR A 78 15.45 17.60 21.80
N VAL A 79 16.51 17.05 22.36
CA VAL A 79 17.61 16.41 21.66
C VAL A 79 18.00 15.14 22.41
N PRO A 80 18.55 14.11 21.73
CA PRO A 80 19.14 12.96 22.43
C PRO A 80 20.19 13.46 23.45
N ALA A 81 20.23 12.87 24.62
CA ALA A 81 21.28 13.17 25.59
C ALA A 81 22.62 12.63 25.09
N HIS A 82 23.71 13.37 25.29
CA HIS A 82 25.06 13.01 24.81
C HIS A 82 25.79 12.00 25.69
N ASP A 83 25.13 11.41 26.68
CA ASP A 83 25.74 10.35 27.48
C ASP A 83 25.75 9.02 26.76
N HIS A 84 26.65 8.13 27.20
CA HIS A 84 26.86 6.82 26.59
C HIS A 84 25.58 6.02 26.39
N VAL A 85 24.76 5.87 27.44
CA VAL A 85 23.55 5.06 27.39
C VAL A 85 22.53 5.63 26.40
N ALA A 86 22.37 6.96 26.34
CA ALA A 86 21.45 7.60 25.43
C ALA A 86 21.85 7.41 23.97
N VAL A 87 23.14 7.60 23.67
CA VAL A 87 23.66 7.50 22.30
C VAL A 87 23.61 6.07 21.79
N VAL A 88 24.00 5.10 22.65
CA VAL A 88 23.93 3.67 22.32
C VAL A 88 22.48 3.25 22.04
N ARG A 89 21.54 3.59 22.92
CA ARG A 89 20.12 3.29 22.70
C ARG A 89 19.55 3.95 21.47
N TYR A 90 19.92 5.21 21.20
CA TYR A 90 19.50 5.88 19.98
C TYR A 90 19.96 5.12 18.73
N MET A 91 21.23 4.68 18.69
CA MET A 91 21.76 3.92 17.56
C MET A 91 21.10 2.54 17.41
N MET A 92 20.85 1.83 18.52
CA MET A 92 20.13 0.56 18.52
C MET A 92 18.73 0.71 17.92
N HIS A 93 18.01 1.73 18.35
CA HIS A 93 16.61 1.92 17.94
C HIS A 93 16.48 2.50 16.52
N ASN A 94 17.27 3.51 16.19
CA ASN A 94 17.12 4.22 14.92
C ASN A 94 17.94 3.62 13.78
N PHE A 95 19.08 3.00 14.09
CA PHE A 95 19.96 2.38 13.07
C PHE A 95 19.90 0.86 13.08
N TYR A 96 19.07 0.26 13.96
CA TYR A 96 18.90 -1.19 14.14
C TYR A 96 20.21 -1.93 14.45
N LEU A 97 21.10 -1.30 15.20
CA LEU A 97 22.37 -1.87 15.59
C LEU A 97 22.21 -2.69 16.91
N SER A 98 23.07 -3.70 17.09
CA SER A 98 23.18 -4.37 18.38
C SER A 98 23.83 -3.45 19.42
N GLU A 99 23.64 -3.74 20.71
CA GLU A 99 24.25 -3.00 21.80
C GLU A 99 25.78 -3.01 21.71
N ASP A 100 26.39 -4.18 21.50
CA ASP A 100 27.84 -4.34 21.35
C ASP A 100 28.43 -3.50 20.20
N VAL A 101 27.77 -3.48 19.05
CA VAL A 101 28.20 -2.65 17.90
C VAL A 101 28.02 -1.16 18.21
N SER A 102 26.93 -0.80 18.84
CA SER A 102 26.65 0.60 19.22
C SER A 102 27.66 1.10 20.26
N ASP A 103 28.05 0.27 21.23
CA ASP A 103 29.10 0.58 22.20
C ASP A 103 30.47 0.80 21.53
N LYS A 104 30.85 -0.07 20.59
CA LYS A 104 32.07 0.08 19.80
C LYS A 104 32.08 1.37 18.96
N ILE A 105 30.95 1.70 18.34
CA ILE A 105 30.79 2.96 17.60
C ILE A 105 30.94 4.14 18.55
N TYR A 106 30.30 4.10 19.71
CA TYR A 106 30.44 5.17 20.71
C TYR A 106 31.90 5.34 21.17
N ALA A 107 32.61 4.24 21.40
CA ALA A 107 34.02 4.28 21.78
C ALA A 107 34.91 4.94 20.72
N ILE A 108 34.56 4.81 19.42
CA ILE A 108 35.32 5.37 18.31
C ILE A 108 34.94 6.83 18.03
N LEU A 109 33.63 7.17 18.07
CA LEU A 109 33.09 8.46 17.67
C LEU A 109 32.78 9.40 18.83
N GLY A 110 32.58 8.86 20.04
CA GLY A 110 32.28 9.65 21.22
C GLY A 110 30.82 10.03 21.39
N GLY A 111 30.53 10.98 22.29
CA GLY A 111 29.17 11.36 22.65
C GLY A 111 28.32 11.99 21.54
N ASN A 112 28.91 12.39 20.45
CA ASN A 112 28.20 12.89 19.27
C ASN A 112 28.00 11.81 18.19
N ALA A 113 28.31 10.54 18.46
CA ALA A 113 28.34 9.45 17.47
C ALA A 113 27.05 9.39 16.61
N ALA A 114 25.88 9.43 17.24
CA ALA A 114 24.61 9.37 16.52
C ALA A 114 24.40 10.59 15.61
N TYR A 115 24.70 11.78 16.09
CA TYR A 115 24.60 13.01 15.30
C TYR A 115 25.60 13.04 14.16
N ASP A 116 26.85 12.67 14.43
CA ASP A 116 27.92 12.67 13.42
C ASP A 116 27.68 11.62 12.33
N LEU A 117 27.11 10.46 12.67
CA LEU A 117 26.69 9.46 11.69
C LEU A 117 25.64 10.01 10.73
N ILE A 118 24.71 10.83 11.19
CA ILE A 118 23.68 11.45 10.35
C ILE A 118 24.26 12.57 9.49
N THR A 119 25.08 13.44 10.06
CA THR A 119 25.56 14.68 9.42
C THR A 119 26.86 14.49 8.61
N ASN A 120 27.75 13.63 9.08
CA ASN A 120 29.07 13.38 8.53
C ASN A 120 29.29 11.89 8.17
N THR A 121 28.27 11.27 7.59
CA THR A 121 28.18 9.82 7.35
C THR A 121 29.46 9.22 6.75
N ASP A 122 29.99 9.81 5.67
CA ASP A 122 31.17 9.25 4.98
C ASP A 122 32.43 9.27 5.81
N SER A 123 32.67 10.33 6.57
CA SER A 123 33.81 10.43 7.48
C SER A 123 33.69 9.42 8.63
N CYS A 124 32.51 9.31 9.22
CA CYS A 124 32.25 8.38 10.31
C CYS A 124 32.33 6.94 9.87
N MET A 125 31.77 6.59 8.69
CA MET A 125 31.83 5.26 8.13
C MET A 125 33.25 4.79 7.82
N LYS A 126 34.16 5.69 7.45
CA LYS A 126 35.59 5.34 7.30
C LYS A 126 36.22 4.92 8.64
N ARG A 127 35.83 5.58 9.75
CA ARG A 127 36.37 5.30 11.08
C ARG A 127 35.84 4.00 11.69
N VAL A 128 34.57 3.65 11.42
CA VAL A 128 33.90 2.48 11.97
C VAL A 128 33.88 1.28 11.01
N ARG A 129 34.50 1.40 9.82
CA ARG A 129 34.46 0.38 8.77
C ARG A 129 34.89 -1.02 9.25
N GLY A 130 35.85 -1.09 10.14
CA GLY A 130 36.35 -2.36 10.67
C GLY A 130 35.36 -3.16 11.53
N LEU A 131 34.20 -2.57 11.89
CA LEU A 131 33.16 -3.22 12.65
C LEU A 131 32.15 -3.99 11.82
N PHE A 132 32.18 -3.84 10.48
CA PHE A 132 31.11 -4.27 9.59
C PHE A 132 31.66 -4.98 8.34
N SER A 133 30.88 -5.93 7.84
CA SER A 133 31.02 -6.45 6.47
C SER A 133 30.58 -5.39 5.41
N THR A 134 30.85 -5.66 4.15
CA THR A 134 30.45 -4.74 3.05
C THR A 134 28.94 -4.56 2.98
N ASP A 135 28.18 -5.65 3.15
CA ASP A 135 26.72 -5.62 3.09
C ASP A 135 26.11 -4.88 4.28
N GLU A 136 26.65 -5.09 5.48
CA GLU A 136 26.23 -4.36 6.70
C GLU A 136 26.53 -2.86 6.60
N ILE A 137 27.64 -2.47 5.95
CA ILE A 137 27.93 -1.06 5.68
C ILE A 137 26.88 -0.45 4.77
N GLN A 138 26.47 -1.15 3.71
CA GLN A 138 25.42 -0.65 2.80
C GLN A 138 24.08 -0.51 3.52
N ALA A 139 23.70 -1.51 4.31
CA ALA A 139 22.47 -1.48 5.10
C ALA A 139 22.47 -0.32 6.10
N LEU A 140 23.57 -0.14 6.83
CA LEU A 140 23.71 0.97 7.78
C LEU A 140 23.65 2.34 7.09
N ARG A 141 24.33 2.50 5.95
CA ARG A 141 24.27 3.74 5.15
C ARG A 141 22.84 4.05 4.67
N SER A 142 22.12 3.04 4.22
CA SER A 142 20.72 3.19 3.79
C SER A 142 19.86 3.66 4.98
N ARG A 143 20.01 3.03 6.13
CA ARG A 143 19.24 3.38 7.34
C ARG A 143 19.57 4.78 7.86
N ILE A 144 20.84 5.17 7.88
CA ILE A 144 21.26 6.53 8.26
C ILE A 144 20.64 7.57 7.32
N ARG A 145 20.59 7.29 6.01
CA ARG A 145 19.95 8.19 5.04
C ARG A 145 18.45 8.32 5.32
N GLU A 146 17.77 7.23 5.57
CA GLU A 146 16.34 7.19 5.91
C GLU A 146 16.04 8.04 7.16
N VAL A 147 16.82 7.87 8.23
CA VAL A 147 16.70 8.68 9.47
C VAL A 147 16.97 10.15 9.20
N ARG A 148 17.99 10.48 8.40
CA ARG A 148 18.31 11.86 8.03
C ARG A 148 17.16 12.49 7.25
N ASP A 149 16.62 11.77 6.27
CA ASP A 149 15.56 12.24 5.41
C ASP A 149 14.26 12.42 6.22
N THR A 150 13.94 11.48 7.11
CA THR A 150 12.82 11.60 8.05
C THR A 150 12.96 12.84 8.93
N ASN A 151 14.14 13.06 9.48
CA ASN A 151 14.40 14.24 10.32
C ASN A 151 14.26 15.55 9.53
N ALA A 152 14.65 15.59 8.25
CA ALA A 152 14.51 16.78 7.41
C ALA A 152 13.04 17.12 7.15
N VAL A 153 12.18 16.15 6.83
CA VAL A 153 10.74 16.36 6.67
C VAL A 153 10.11 16.79 8.00
N LYS A 154 10.49 16.16 9.12
CA LYS A 154 10.02 16.53 10.47
C LYS A 154 10.45 17.92 10.90
N ALA A 155 11.60 18.38 10.48
CA ALA A 155 12.07 19.74 10.77
C ALA A 155 11.23 20.80 10.04
N THR A 156 10.79 20.50 8.82
CA THR A 156 9.94 21.40 8.01
C THR A 156 8.48 21.32 8.46
N TYR A 157 7.95 20.11 8.65
CA TYR A 157 6.57 19.86 9.06
C TYR A 157 6.51 19.04 10.36
N PRO A 158 6.76 19.65 11.53
CA PRO A 158 6.83 18.95 12.82
C PRO A 158 5.55 18.19 13.19
N PHE A 159 4.42 18.63 12.67
CA PHE A 159 3.10 18.07 12.95
C PHE A 159 2.81 16.75 12.24
N LEU A 160 3.60 16.34 11.23
CA LEU A 160 3.40 15.07 10.56
C LEU A 160 3.82 13.91 11.50
N PRO A 161 2.98 12.86 11.66
CA PRO A 161 3.37 11.68 12.42
C PRO A 161 4.63 11.03 11.83
N LEU A 162 5.46 10.42 12.68
CA LEU A 162 6.68 9.73 12.24
C LEU A 162 6.40 8.68 11.15
N SER A 163 5.41 7.82 11.39
CA SER A 163 5.00 6.78 10.43
C SER A 163 4.60 7.35 9.07
N LEU A 164 3.96 8.51 9.05
CA LEU A 164 3.57 9.16 7.81
C LEU A 164 4.78 9.78 7.10
N THR A 165 5.71 10.34 7.86
CA THR A 165 6.98 10.84 7.31
C THR A 165 7.80 9.71 6.68
N GLU A 166 7.88 8.55 7.33
CA GLU A 166 8.52 7.35 6.78
C GLU A 166 7.83 6.87 5.51
N THR A 167 6.49 6.90 5.46
CA THR A 167 5.73 6.56 4.25
C THR A 167 6.03 7.54 3.10
N LEU A 168 6.13 8.84 3.38
CA LEU A 168 6.50 9.84 2.37
C LEU A 168 7.90 9.59 1.81
N ILE A 169 8.86 9.25 2.66
CA ILE A 169 10.23 8.93 2.22
C ILE A 169 10.25 7.63 1.40
N ALA A 170 9.49 6.61 1.82
CA ALA A 170 9.37 5.36 1.06
C ALA A 170 8.77 5.57 -0.33
N GLU A 171 7.75 6.45 -0.45
CA GLU A 171 7.08 6.76 -1.73
C GLU A 171 7.98 7.59 -2.66
N TYR A 172 8.64 8.62 -2.15
CA TYR A 172 9.40 9.59 -2.95
C TYR A 172 10.92 9.36 -2.96
N GLY A 173 11.41 8.45 -2.17
CA GLY A 173 12.82 8.04 -2.09
C GLY A 173 13.71 8.96 -1.25
N THR A 174 13.48 10.27 -1.23
CA THR A 174 14.29 11.24 -0.48
C THR A 174 13.45 12.38 0.12
N ALA A 175 13.95 12.98 1.20
CA ALA A 175 13.34 14.17 1.80
C ALA A 175 13.21 15.34 0.82
N THR A 176 14.21 15.57 0.00
CA THR A 176 14.20 16.66 -0.98
C THR A 176 13.04 16.56 -1.95
N ILE A 177 12.79 15.35 -2.48
CA ILE A 177 11.67 15.11 -3.41
C ILE A 177 10.34 15.17 -2.66
N ALA A 178 10.26 14.57 -1.47
CA ALA A 178 9.04 14.59 -0.66
C ALA A 178 8.64 16.03 -0.27
N LEU A 179 9.59 16.86 0.14
CA LEU A 179 9.36 18.27 0.48
C LEU A 179 8.95 19.08 -0.76
N ASP A 180 9.61 18.90 -1.90
CA ASP A 180 9.24 19.55 -3.17
C ASP A 180 7.79 19.19 -3.59
N LYS A 181 7.37 17.94 -3.39
CA LYS A 181 6.00 17.53 -3.68
C LYS A 181 4.98 18.12 -2.71
N LEU A 182 5.31 18.17 -1.41
CA LEU A 182 4.46 18.78 -0.39
C LEU A 182 4.31 20.28 -0.59
N ASP A 183 5.38 20.97 -1.01
CA ASP A 183 5.40 22.40 -1.28
C ASP A 183 4.57 22.75 -2.53
N LYS A 184 4.70 21.96 -3.60
CA LYS A 184 4.00 22.21 -4.87
C LYS A 184 2.51 21.87 -4.81
N ASP A 185 2.18 20.68 -4.32
CA ASP A 185 0.80 20.18 -4.27
C ASP A 185 0.61 19.13 -3.17
N PRO A 186 0.35 19.54 -1.93
CA PRO A 186 0.12 18.62 -0.82
C PRO A 186 -1.17 17.79 -0.99
N TYR A 187 -2.13 18.23 -1.81
CA TYR A 187 -3.36 17.49 -2.05
C TYR A 187 -3.13 16.33 -3.01
N LEU A 188 -2.28 16.50 -4.01
CA LEU A 188 -1.84 15.39 -4.86
C LEU A 188 -1.03 14.37 -4.04
N VAL A 189 -0.27 14.82 -3.04
CA VAL A 189 0.36 13.92 -2.06
C VAL A 189 -0.69 13.18 -1.25
N ALA A 190 -1.75 13.85 -0.77
CA ALA A 190 -2.86 13.21 -0.06
C ALA A 190 -3.62 12.19 -0.94
N TYR A 191 -3.65 12.42 -2.22
CA TYR A 191 -4.21 11.49 -3.18
C TYR A 191 -3.34 10.23 -3.37
N ARG A 192 -2.01 10.36 -3.39
CA ARG A 192 -1.07 9.27 -3.72
C ARG A 192 -0.61 8.49 -2.49
N VAL A 193 -0.35 9.19 -1.38
CA VAL A 193 0.32 8.61 -0.21
C VAL A 193 -0.70 8.11 0.81
N LYS A 194 -0.70 6.81 1.05
CA LYS A 194 -1.59 6.18 2.03
C LYS A 194 -1.38 6.77 3.43
N GLY A 195 -2.47 7.23 4.04
CA GLY A 195 -2.48 7.82 5.38
C GLY A 195 -2.22 9.33 5.42
N PHE A 196 -1.77 9.94 4.32
CA PHE A 196 -1.71 11.39 4.20
C PHE A 196 -3.10 11.91 3.81
N SER A 197 -3.79 12.57 4.73
CA SER A 197 -5.17 13.03 4.55
C SER A 197 -5.24 14.47 4.01
N VAL A 198 -6.42 14.87 3.54
CA VAL A 198 -6.74 16.27 3.21
C VAL A 198 -6.42 17.21 4.38
N THR A 199 -6.68 16.78 5.63
CA THR A 199 -6.34 17.57 6.81
C THR A 199 -4.82 17.80 6.96
N HIS A 200 -4.00 16.81 6.62
CA HIS A 200 -2.54 16.99 6.59
C HIS A 200 -2.14 17.94 5.47
N ALA A 201 -2.76 17.80 4.27
CA ALA A 201 -2.53 18.69 3.14
C ALA A 201 -2.87 20.13 3.46
N ASP A 202 -4.03 20.39 4.08
CA ASP A 202 -4.43 21.74 4.53
C ASP A 202 -3.43 22.33 5.52
N ARG A 203 -2.92 21.53 6.47
CA ARG A 203 -1.91 22.02 7.43
C ARG A 203 -0.58 22.38 6.77
N VAL A 204 -0.15 21.61 5.78
CA VAL A 204 1.03 21.95 4.96
C VAL A 204 0.75 23.21 4.15
N PHE A 205 -0.33 23.24 3.41
CA PHE A 205 -0.70 24.30 2.49
C PHE A 205 -0.84 25.68 3.18
N PHE A 206 -1.52 25.70 4.31
CA PHE A 206 -1.71 26.94 5.07
C PHE A 206 -0.49 27.36 5.91
N SER A 207 0.55 26.51 6.03
CA SER A 207 1.81 26.94 6.65
C SER A 207 2.50 28.04 5.87
N ASP A 208 2.27 28.11 4.56
CA ASP A 208 2.88 29.08 3.65
C ASP A 208 1.92 30.24 3.27
N ASN A 209 0.88 30.47 4.09
CA ASN A 209 -0.09 31.57 3.92
C ASN A 209 -0.90 31.56 2.62
N HIS A 210 -1.11 30.42 2.01
CA HIS A 210 -1.99 30.27 0.84
C HIS A 210 -3.46 30.62 1.15
N LEU A 211 -4.20 31.00 0.14
CA LEU A 211 -5.63 31.34 0.26
C LEU A 211 -6.51 30.07 0.18
N SER A 212 -7.68 30.11 0.82
CA SER A 212 -8.59 28.98 0.86
C SER A 212 -9.22 28.65 -0.50
N ASP A 213 -9.25 29.60 -1.43
CA ASP A 213 -9.78 29.47 -2.79
C ASP A 213 -8.70 29.25 -3.87
N ASP A 214 -7.48 28.94 -3.44
CA ASP A 214 -6.39 28.58 -4.34
C ASP A 214 -6.76 27.39 -5.23
N PRO A 215 -6.45 27.45 -6.53
CA PRO A 215 -6.71 26.34 -7.48
C PRO A 215 -6.16 24.98 -7.02
N VAL A 216 -4.96 24.93 -6.46
CA VAL A 216 -4.34 23.68 -5.99
C VAL A 216 -5.20 23.03 -4.92
N ARG A 217 -5.63 23.80 -3.92
CA ARG A 217 -6.49 23.32 -2.86
C ARG A 217 -7.84 22.84 -3.38
N THR A 218 -8.49 23.66 -4.19
CA THR A 218 -9.84 23.37 -4.67
C THR A 218 -9.88 22.16 -5.60
N SER A 219 -8.90 22.00 -6.48
CA SER A 219 -8.72 20.80 -7.30
C SER A 219 -8.46 19.57 -6.44
N GLY A 220 -7.67 19.70 -5.38
CA GLY A 220 -7.41 18.61 -4.43
C GLY A 220 -8.65 18.15 -3.67
N LEU A 221 -9.52 19.06 -3.26
CA LEU A 221 -10.80 18.72 -2.62
C LEU A 221 -11.76 17.99 -3.58
N LEU A 222 -11.83 18.42 -4.84
CA LEU A 222 -12.58 17.72 -5.87
C LEU A 222 -12.06 16.30 -6.10
N LEU A 223 -10.75 16.14 -6.19
CA LEU A 223 -10.11 14.84 -6.37
C LEU A 223 -10.37 13.92 -5.18
N TYR A 224 -10.35 14.45 -3.96
CA TYR A 224 -10.71 13.71 -2.76
C TYR A 224 -12.17 13.24 -2.79
N ALA A 225 -13.11 14.12 -3.12
CA ALA A 225 -14.53 13.79 -3.22
C ALA A 225 -14.77 12.70 -4.28
N LEU A 226 -14.23 12.87 -5.48
CA LEU A 226 -14.32 11.89 -6.57
C LEU A 226 -13.80 10.51 -6.12
N ARG A 227 -12.59 10.47 -5.58
CA ARG A 227 -11.99 9.22 -5.09
C ARG A 227 -12.84 8.56 -3.99
N THR A 228 -13.41 9.36 -3.10
CA THR A 228 -14.20 8.82 -1.98
C THR A 228 -15.48 8.17 -2.47
N VAL A 229 -16.22 8.83 -3.37
CA VAL A 229 -17.43 8.27 -3.98
C VAL A 229 -17.10 6.96 -4.71
N LEU A 230 -16.08 6.98 -5.56
CA LEU A 230 -15.67 5.80 -6.31
C LEU A 230 -15.30 4.63 -5.37
N ASN A 231 -14.57 4.90 -4.29
CA ASN A 231 -14.19 3.87 -3.32
C ASN A 231 -15.41 3.32 -2.55
N GLU A 232 -16.38 4.15 -2.18
CA GLU A 232 -17.58 3.69 -1.48
C GLU A 232 -18.49 2.84 -2.35
N LYS A 233 -18.57 3.17 -3.63
CA LYS A 233 -19.34 2.39 -4.61
C LYS A 233 -18.60 1.15 -5.12
N GLY A 234 -17.28 1.13 -5.01
CA GLY A 234 -16.44 0.12 -5.64
C GLY A 234 -16.35 0.28 -7.16
N ASP A 235 -16.69 1.46 -7.70
CA ASP A 235 -16.69 1.77 -9.13
C ASP A 235 -15.37 2.42 -9.56
N THR A 236 -15.09 2.41 -10.86
CA THR A 236 -13.94 3.07 -11.47
C THR A 236 -14.31 4.38 -12.16
N TYR A 237 -15.59 4.66 -12.31
CA TYR A 237 -16.13 5.89 -12.92
C TYR A 237 -17.30 6.46 -12.13
N LEU A 238 -17.49 7.76 -12.27
CA LEU A 238 -18.62 8.53 -11.74
C LEU A 238 -19.48 9.00 -12.90
N ASN A 239 -20.79 8.79 -12.81
CA ASN A 239 -21.77 9.20 -13.78
C ASN A 239 -22.71 10.30 -13.23
N ALA A 240 -23.65 10.74 -14.05
CA ALA A 240 -24.58 11.81 -13.66
C ALA A 240 -25.48 11.47 -12.45
N SER A 241 -25.79 10.18 -12.21
CA SER A 241 -26.59 9.76 -11.05
C SER A 241 -25.85 9.89 -9.72
N ASP A 242 -24.52 9.92 -9.76
CA ASP A 242 -23.63 9.96 -8.59
C ASP A 242 -23.35 11.39 -8.10
N MET A 243 -23.85 12.40 -8.80
CA MET A 243 -23.54 13.81 -8.49
C MET A 243 -24.02 14.24 -7.10
N GLY A 244 -25.08 13.62 -6.57
CA GLY A 244 -25.55 13.90 -5.22
C GLY A 244 -24.55 13.45 -4.15
N GLU A 245 -23.98 12.27 -4.29
CA GLU A 245 -22.96 11.74 -3.39
C GLU A 245 -21.65 12.49 -3.53
N PHE A 246 -21.26 12.82 -4.78
CA PHE A 246 -20.07 13.61 -5.05
C PHE A 246 -20.13 14.99 -4.36
N THR A 247 -21.24 15.70 -4.48
CA THR A 247 -21.41 17.02 -3.84
C THR A 247 -21.44 16.92 -2.32
N HIS A 248 -22.01 15.84 -1.76
CA HIS A 248 -21.93 15.56 -0.34
C HIS A 248 -20.48 15.40 0.15
N TRP A 249 -19.70 14.57 -0.51
CA TRP A 249 -18.30 14.35 -0.13
C TRP A 249 -17.41 15.56 -0.37
N LEU A 250 -17.73 16.39 -1.34
CA LEU A 250 -17.06 17.69 -1.52
C LEU A 250 -17.35 18.63 -0.35
N ASP A 251 -18.60 18.69 0.11
CA ASP A 251 -18.97 19.49 1.29
C ASP A 251 -18.27 18.99 2.55
N VAL A 252 -18.21 17.68 2.75
CA VAL A 252 -17.45 17.04 3.84
C VAL A 252 -15.97 17.44 3.77
N ALA A 253 -15.34 17.37 2.60
CA ALA A 253 -13.94 17.74 2.41
C ALA A 253 -13.68 19.21 2.75
N CYS A 254 -14.56 20.12 2.31
CA CYS A 254 -14.48 21.54 2.65
C CYS A 254 -14.63 21.78 4.16
N SER A 255 -15.50 21.04 4.83
CA SER A 255 -15.76 21.17 6.26
C SER A 255 -14.62 20.64 7.14
N MET A 256 -13.88 19.62 6.68
CA MET A 256 -12.73 19.04 7.40
C MET A 256 -11.62 20.07 7.69
N SER A 257 -11.50 21.10 6.87
CA SER A 257 -10.46 22.11 7.00
C SER A 257 -10.79 23.23 8.01
N GLY A 258 -12.01 23.27 8.54
CA GLY A 258 -12.47 24.34 9.45
C GLY A 258 -12.51 25.73 8.80
N LYS A 259 -12.30 25.86 7.50
CA LYS A 259 -12.36 27.09 6.72
C LYS A 259 -13.54 27.00 5.76
N ALA A 260 -14.74 27.14 6.29
CA ALA A 260 -15.98 26.94 5.57
C ALA A 260 -16.28 28.14 4.63
N ASP A 261 -16.17 27.85 3.33
CA ASP A 261 -16.94 28.51 2.29
C ASP A 261 -17.41 27.48 1.24
N ALA A 262 -17.96 26.37 1.77
CA ALA A 262 -18.42 25.24 0.95
C ALA A 262 -19.39 25.68 -0.16
N ALA A 263 -20.31 26.61 0.14
CA ALA A 263 -21.28 27.11 -0.83
C ALA A 263 -20.63 27.75 -2.09
N LYS A 264 -19.46 28.40 -1.95
CA LYS A 264 -18.72 28.99 -3.07
C LYS A 264 -18.16 27.91 -3.99
N TYR A 265 -17.64 26.81 -3.42
CA TYR A 265 -17.03 25.72 -4.16
C TYR A 265 -18.05 24.78 -4.82
N LEU A 266 -19.32 24.83 -4.38
CA LEU A 266 -20.40 24.03 -4.95
C LEU A 266 -21.12 24.72 -6.13
N SER A 267 -20.72 25.93 -6.52
CA SER A 267 -21.30 26.56 -7.71
C SER A 267 -20.93 25.81 -9.00
N ALA A 268 -21.90 25.59 -9.87
CA ALA A 268 -21.69 24.81 -11.09
C ALA A 268 -20.57 25.36 -11.99
N SER A 269 -20.43 26.69 -12.07
CA SER A 269 -19.37 27.34 -12.85
C SER A 269 -17.97 27.09 -12.29
N PHE A 270 -17.85 27.13 -10.97
CA PHE A 270 -16.58 26.85 -10.29
C PHE A 270 -16.19 25.38 -10.45
N LEU A 271 -17.12 24.46 -10.22
CA LEU A 271 -16.89 23.02 -10.39
C LEU A 271 -16.46 22.69 -11.82
N ALA A 272 -17.16 23.24 -12.83
CA ALA A 272 -16.81 23.01 -14.23
C ALA A 272 -15.38 23.47 -14.56
N THR A 273 -14.96 24.63 -14.04
CA THR A 273 -13.60 25.15 -14.26
C THR A 273 -12.56 24.23 -13.63
N ARG A 274 -12.76 23.82 -12.37
CA ARG A 274 -11.79 22.98 -11.65
C ARG A 274 -11.74 21.56 -12.16
N VAL A 275 -12.86 20.99 -12.60
CA VAL A 275 -12.89 19.67 -13.26
C VAL A 275 -12.11 19.72 -14.57
N ASN A 276 -12.27 20.80 -15.37
CA ASN A 276 -11.48 20.96 -16.58
C ASN A 276 -9.97 21.07 -16.28
N ASP A 277 -9.57 21.80 -15.24
CA ASP A 277 -8.15 21.84 -14.84
C ASP A 277 -7.60 20.44 -14.49
N LEU A 278 -8.39 19.60 -13.83
CA LEU A 278 -8.01 18.21 -13.52
C LEU A 278 -7.95 17.33 -14.78
N ILE A 279 -8.77 17.62 -15.79
CA ILE A 279 -8.72 16.95 -17.10
C ILE A 279 -7.48 17.42 -17.87
N ASP A 280 -7.21 18.74 -17.90
CA ASP A 280 -6.05 19.30 -18.59
C ASP A 280 -4.72 18.84 -18.00
N THR A 281 -4.69 18.56 -16.68
CA THR A 281 -3.54 17.94 -16.00
C THR A 281 -3.51 16.43 -16.10
N GLU A 282 -4.42 15.83 -16.85
CA GLU A 282 -4.55 14.38 -17.03
C GLU A 282 -4.71 13.59 -15.71
N THR A 283 -5.21 14.20 -14.64
CA THR A 283 -5.46 13.54 -13.37
C THR A 283 -6.83 12.86 -13.36
N VAL A 284 -7.81 13.49 -14.00
CA VAL A 284 -9.16 12.98 -14.26
C VAL A 284 -9.33 12.80 -15.76
N MET A 285 -9.99 11.75 -16.18
CA MET A 285 -10.41 11.54 -17.56
C MET A 285 -11.92 11.70 -17.68
N ARG A 286 -12.34 12.10 -18.86
CA ARG A 286 -13.76 12.19 -19.23
C ARG A 286 -14.00 11.35 -20.48
N GLU A 287 -14.87 10.37 -20.36
CA GLU A 287 -15.26 9.46 -21.43
C GLU A 287 -16.78 9.49 -21.65
N GLN A 288 -17.28 8.89 -22.68
CA GLN A 288 -18.72 8.67 -22.91
C GLN A 288 -19.01 7.18 -22.93
N ASP A 289 -20.12 6.80 -22.27
CA ASP A 289 -20.66 5.46 -22.41
C ASP A 289 -21.35 5.26 -23.77
N ALA A 290 -21.85 4.05 -24.03
CA ALA A 290 -22.54 3.72 -25.28
C ALA A 290 -23.81 4.56 -25.53
N ASP A 291 -24.42 5.12 -24.49
CA ASP A 291 -25.60 5.95 -24.52
C ASP A 291 -25.27 7.46 -24.66
N GLY A 292 -23.96 7.79 -24.66
CA GLY A 292 -23.47 9.17 -24.78
C GLY A 292 -23.43 9.95 -23.47
N ASN A 293 -23.62 9.30 -22.32
CA ASN A 293 -23.50 9.93 -21.01
C ASN A 293 -22.03 10.13 -20.65
N TRP A 294 -21.73 11.25 -19.99
CA TRP A 294 -20.38 11.52 -19.53
C TRP A 294 -20.03 10.73 -18.29
N LEU A 295 -18.89 10.07 -18.35
CA LEU A 295 -18.23 9.34 -17.26
C LEU A 295 -16.97 10.10 -16.85
N PHE A 296 -16.75 10.25 -15.55
CA PHE A 296 -15.53 10.85 -15.00
C PHE A 296 -14.76 9.77 -14.25
N CYS A 297 -13.52 9.56 -14.66
CA CYS A 297 -12.65 8.48 -14.20
C CYS A 297 -11.35 9.06 -13.65
N LEU A 298 -10.75 8.35 -12.72
CA LEU A 298 -9.38 8.66 -12.30
C LEU A 298 -8.39 8.07 -13.31
N ARG A 299 -7.51 8.90 -13.90
CA ARG A 299 -6.57 8.49 -14.95
C ARG A 299 -5.87 7.17 -14.67
N HIS A 300 -5.30 7.03 -13.47
CA HIS A 300 -4.56 5.82 -13.13
C HIS A 300 -5.43 4.55 -13.11
N MET A 301 -6.74 4.66 -12.82
CA MET A 301 -7.67 3.53 -12.87
C MET A 301 -7.98 3.15 -14.31
N THR A 302 -8.26 4.12 -15.14
CA THR A 302 -8.48 3.92 -16.58
C THR A 302 -7.25 3.30 -17.27
N ASP A 303 -6.05 3.77 -16.93
CA ASP A 303 -4.81 3.20 -17.45
C ASP A 303 -4.65 1.72 -17.06
N LEU A 304 -5.08 1.33 -15.84
CA LEU A 304 -5.07 -0.07 -15.41
C LEU A 304 -6.12 -0.91 -16.12
N GLU A 305 -7.31 -0.38 -16.37
CA GLU A 305 -8.37 -1.06 -17.13
C GLU A 305 -7.94 -1.28 -18.57
N HIS A 306 -7.41 -0.26 -19.23
CA HIS A 306 -6.85 -0.41 -20.57
C HIS A 306 -5.74 -1.47 -20.61
N LYS A 307 -4.84 -1.46 -19.62
CA LYS A 307 -3.77 -2.45 -19.51
C LYS A 307 -4.30 -3.88 -19.37
N ILE A 308 -5.37 -4.09 -18.59
CA ILE A 308 -6.02 -5.40 -18.45
C ILE A 308 -6.65 -5.82 -19.77
N ALA A 309 -7.40 -4.90 -20.41
CA ALA A 309 -8.07 -5.16 -21.69
C ALA A 309 -7.05 -5.48 -22.81
N ASP A 310 -5.96 -4.71 -22.89
CA ASP A 310 -4.88 -4.94 -23.86
C ASP A 310 -4.24 -6.32 -23.65
N TYR A 311 -3.93 -6.65 -22.38
CA TYR A 311 -3.39 -7.97 -22.06
C TYR A 311 -4.31 -9.11 -22.53
N VAL A 312 -5.60 -9.04 -22.21
CA VAL A 312 -6.55 -10.11 -22.59
C VAL A 312 -6.68 -10.20 -24.10
N ARG A 313 -6.79 -9.06 -24.80
CA ARG A 313 -6.86 -9.01 -26.26
C ARG A 313 -5.62 -9.58 -26.94
N GLU A 314 -4.44 -9.21 -26.48
CA GLU A 314 -3.17 -9.71 -27.01
C GLU A 314 -2.98 -11.19 -26.71
N ALA A 315 -3.21 -11.60 -25.47
CA ALA A 315 -3.03 -12.98 -25.05
C ALA A 315 -4.03 -13.94 -25.72
N SER A 316 -5.25 -13.51 -25.99
CA SER A 316 -6.26 -14.33 -26.70
C SER A 316 -5.87 -14.65 -28.15
N GLN A 317 -4.97 -13.86 -28.76
CA GLN A 317 -4.46 -14.09 -30.11
C GLN A 317 -3.25 -15.04 -30.14
N LEU A 318 -2.65 -15.31 -28.99
CA LEU A 318 -1.49 -16.19 -28.89
C LEU A 318 -1.91 -17.68 -28.85
N PRO A 319 -1.11 -18.57 -29.42
CA PRO A 319 -1.34 -20.02 -29.27
C PRO A 319 -1.21 -20.43 -27.80
N PRO A 320 -1.89 -21.51 -27.37
CA PRO A 320 -1.68 -22.07 -26.04
C PRO A 320 -0.22 -22.50 -25.84
N ILE A 321 0.22 -22.55 -24.59
CA ILE A 321 1.54 -23.14 -24.24
C ILE A 321 1.41 -24.67 -24.19
N TYR A 322 0.25 -25.17 -23.81
CA TYR A 322 -0.05 -26.59 -23.78
C TYR A 322 0.17 -27.21 -25.18
N THR A 323 1.01 -28.25 -25.25
CA THR A 323 1.45 -28.85 -26.53
C THR A 323 0.49 -29.89 -27.10
N GLY A 324 -0.63 -30.18 -26.41
CA GLY A 324 -1.67 -31.09 -26.88
C GLY A 324 -2.63 -30.41 -27.88
N ASN A 325 -3.34 -31.25 -28.66
CA ASN A 325 -4.48 -30.83 -29.47
C ASN A 325 -5.79 -31.34 -28.85
N GLY A 326 -6.95 -31.03 -29.43
CA GLY A 326 -8.24 -31.43 -28.90
C GLY A 326 -8.38 -32.93 -28.63
N LYS A 327 -7.89 -33.81 -29.54
CA LYS A 327 -7.90 -35.27 -29.33
C LYS A 327 -7.03 -35.70 -28.16
N THR A 328 -5.94 -35.00 -27.96
CA THR A 328 -5.00 -35.27 -26.88
C THR A 328 -5.58 -34.78 -25.54
N ALA A 329 -6.14 -33.58 -25.52
CA ALA A 329 -6.82 -33.02 -24.37
C ALA A 329 -7.97 -33.93 -23.91
N SER A 330 -8.82 -34.37 -24.85
CA SER A 330 -9.92 -35.32 -24.56
C SER A 330 -9.42 -36.58 -23.84
N LYS A 331 -8.39 -37.24 -24.34
CA LYS A 331 -7.83 -38.44 -23.71
C LYS A 331 -7.28 -38.19 -22.31
N ASP A 332 -6.64 -37.05 -22.10
CA ASP A 332 -6.06 -36.70 -20.80
C ASP A 332 -7.17 -36.35 -19.78
N ILE A 333 -8.24 -35.69 -20.22
CA ILE A 333 -9.43 -35.41 -19.42
C ILE A 333 -10.10 -36.72 -18.99
N ASP A 334 -10.44 -37.62 -19.95
CA ASP A 334 -11.07 -38.89 -19.67
C ASP A 334 -10.23 -39.71 -18.68
N ARG A 335 -8.93 -39.77 -18.90
CA ARG A 335 -8.00 -40.46 -18.00
C ARG A 335 -8.04 -39.92 -16.59
N PHE A 336 -8.09 -38.60 -16.43
CA PHE A 336 -8.18 -37.96 -15.08
C PHE A 336 -9.46 -38.36 -14.36
N TYR A 337 -10.63 -38.30 -15.03
CA TYR A 337 -11.91 -38.63 -14.42
C TYR A 337 -11.99 -40.13 -14.08
N CYS A 338 -11.50 -41.02 -14.95
CA CYS A 338 -11.38 -42.45 -14.66
C CYS A 338 -10.47 -42.70 -13.44
N MET A 339 -9.31 -42.05 -13.35
CA MET A 339 -8.41 -42.16 -12.17
C MET A 339 -9.05 -41.66 -10.87
N LYS A 340 -9.96 -40.71 -10.94
CA LYS A 340 -10.74 -40.23 -9.77
C LYS A 340 -11.94 -41.12 -9.44
N GLY A 341 -12.19 -42.18 -10.21
CA GLY A 341 -13.35 -43.05 -10.02
C GLY A 341 -14.69 -42.43 -10.44
N ILE A 342 -14.63 -41.33 -11.21
CA ILE A 342 -15.82 -40.65 -11.74
C ILE A 342 -16.13 -41.28 -13.08
N VAL A 343 -16.80 -42.42 -13.05
CA VAL A 343 -17.11 -43.25 -14.22
C VAL A 343 -18.59 -43.61 -14.28
N ASP A 344 -19.08 -43.86 -15.50
CA ASP A 344 -20.42 -44.36 -15.76
C ASP A 344 -20.53 -45.89 -15.52
N SER A 345 -21.70 -46.47 -15.82
CA SER A 345 -21.96 -47.93 -15.70
C SER A 345 -21.06 -48.79 -16.58
N ASN A 346 -20.45 -48.23 -17.61
CA ASN A 346 -19.58 -48.94 -18.56
C ASN A 346 -18.09 -48.80 -18.17
N GLY A 347 -17.77 -47.97 -17.14
CA GLY A 347 -16.42 -47.68 -16.73
C GLY A 347 -15.77 -46.54 -17.51
N ASP A 348 -16.53 -45.84 -18.34
CA ASP A 348 -16.08 -44.66 -19.08
C ASP A 348 -16.20 -43.39 -18.22
N ALA A 349 -15.40 -42.31 -18.50
CA ALA A 349 -15.43 -41.09 -17.76
C ALA A 349 -16.83 -40.44 -17.74
N ALA A 350 -17.42 -40.30 -16.56
CA ALA A 350 -18.72 -39.67 -16.35
C ALA A 350 -18.57 -38.18 -16.01
N VAL A 351 -18.09 -37.39 -16.96
CA VAL A 351 -17.86 -35.95 -16.80
C VAL A 351 -19.06 -35.16 -17.33
N ASP A 352 -19.43 -34.10 -16.59
CA ASP A 352 -20.39 -33.13 -17.08
C ASP A 352 -19.85 -32.40 -18.31
N GLY A 353 -20.67 -32.26 -19.36
CA GLY A 353 -20.26 -31.68 -20.64
C GLY A 353 -19.70 -30.25 -20.51
N TYR A 354 -20.24 -29.44 -19.59
CA TYR A 354 -19.73 -28.09 -19.34
C TYR A 354 -18.39 -28.13 -18.63
N GLN A 355 -18.19 -29.04 -17.68
CA GLN A 355 -16.90 -29.22 -17.02
C GLN A 355 -15.83 -29.69 -18.02
N TRP A 356 -16.20 -30.61 -18.90
CA TRP A 356 -15.32 -31.11 -19.95
C TRP A 356 -14.89 -29.98 -20.89
N MET A 357 -15.85 -29.18 -21.39
CA MET A 357 -15.57 -28.01 -22.25
C MET A 357 -14.69 -26.97 -21.54
N ALA A 358 -14.93 -26.75 -20.24
CA ALA A 358 -14.13 -25.81 -19.48
C ALA A 358 -12.65 -26.23 -19.38
N VAL A 359 -12.38 -27.53 -19.16
CA VAL A 359 -11.02 -28.07 -19.16
C VAL A 359 -10.38 -27.97 -20.54
N GLU A 360 -11.12 -28.41 -21.60
CA GLU A 360 -10.62 -28.36 -22.97
C GLU A 360 -10.26 -26.94 -23.39
N ASN A 361 -11.16 -25.96 -23.14
CA ASN A 361 -10.92 -24.56 -23.44
C ASN A 361 -9.70 -24.02 -22.68
N ALA A 362 -9.55 -24.38 -21.41
CA ALA A 362 -8.40 -23.94 -20.60
C ALA A 362 -7.07 -24.50 -21.12
N LEU A 363 -7.05 -25.70 -21.69
CA LEU A 363 -5.86 -26.32 -22.27
C LEU A 363 -5.53 -25.75 -23.66
N LEU A 364 -6.56 -25.48 -24.48
CA LEU A 364 -6.40 -25.14 -25.89
C LEU A 364 -6.37 -23.62 -26.17
N ASN A 365 -6.50 -22.77 -25.16
CA ASN A 365 -6.41 -21.33 -25.28
C ASN A 365 -5.35 -20.75 -24.34
N ARG A 366 -4.78 -19.61 -24.72
CA ARG A 366 -3.76 -18.91 -23.92
C ARG A 366 -4.34 -18.31 -22.65
N VAL A 367 -5.55 -17.76 -22.74
CA VAL A 367 -6.34 -17.23 -21.63
C VAL A 367 -7.73 -17.82 -21.68
N SER A 368 -8.24 -18.24 -20.55
CA SER A 368 -9.58 -18.81 -20.42
C SER A 368 -10.26 -18.34 -19.14
N ILE A 369 -11.56 -18.13 -19.20
CA ILE A 369 -12.38 -17.75 -18.06
C ILE A 369 -13.37 -18.87 -17.79
N ILE A 370 -13.41 -19.35 -16.55
CA ILE A 370 -14.32 -20.38 -16.07
C ILE A 370 -15.22 -19.78 -15.01
N THR A 371 -16.50 -19.66 -15.33
CA THR A 371 -17.50 -19.14 -14.37
C THR A 371 -18.49 -20.21 -13.97
N GLY A 372 -19.05 -20.09 -12.79
CA GLY A 372 -20.09 -21.00 -12.30
C GLY A 372 -20.37 -20.78 -10.82
N GLY A 373 -21.60 -21.07 -10.41
CA GLY A 373 -22.05 -20.94 -9.03
C GLY A 373 -21.31 -21.86 -8.03
N PRO A 374 -21.60 -21.72 -6.74
CA PRO A 374 -21.02 -22.56 -5.71
C PRO A 374 -21.41 -24.03 -5.92
N GLY A 375 -20.50 -24.97 -5.62
CA GLY A 375 -20.75 -26.41 -5.74
C GLY A 375 -20.78 -26.96 -7.16
N ARG A 376 -20.53 -26.17 -8.21
CA ARG A 376 -20.51 -26.60 -9.61
C ARG A 376 -19.21 -27.29 -10.05
N GLY A 377 -18.33 -27.64 -9.14
CA GLY A 377 -17.14 -28.43 -9.45
C GLY A 377 -15.95 -27.63 -10.02
N LYS A 378 -15.93 -26.31 -9.89
CA LYS A 378 -14.80 -25.46 -10.35
C LYS A 378 -13.43 -25.98 -9.90
N THR A 379 -13.33 -26.43 -8.65
CA THR A 379 -12.07 -26.95 -8.10
C THR A 379 -11.68 -28.32 -8.72
N LEU A 380 -12.66 -29.17 -9.07
CA LEU A 380 -12.41 -30.42 -9.79
C LEU A 380 -11.89 -30.12 -11.20
N VAL A 381 -12.49 -29.15 -11.88
CA VAL A 381 -12.03 -28.65 -13.18
C VAL A 381 -10.59 -28.14 -13.10
N ALA A 382 -10.26 -27.29 -12.10
CA ALA A 382 -8.90 -26.82 -11.86
C ALA A 382 -7.91 -27.99 -11.64
N SER A 383 -8.31 -28.99 -10.85
CA SER A 383 -7.48 -30.18 -10.61
C SER A 383 -7.25 -30.99 -11.89
N CYS A 384 -8.26 -31.11 -12.76
CA CYS A 384 -8.15 -31.78 -14.06
C CYS A 384 -7.16 -31.02 -14.96
N ILE A 385 -7.28 -29.69 -15.06
CA ILE A 385 -6.37 -28.85 -15.85
C ILE A 385 -4.93 -29.03 -15.38
N CYS A 386 -4.68 -28.98 -14.06
CA CYS A 386 -3.36 -29.20 -13.49
C CYS A 386 -2.80 -30.57 -13.84
N SER A 387 -3.62 -31.62 -13.73
CA SER A 387 -3.21 -32.98 -14.06
C SER A 387 -2.85 -33.14 -15.53
N CYS A 388 -3.68 -32.63 -16.45
CA CYS A 388 -3.41 -32.65 -17.88
C CYS A 388 -2.14 -31.89 -18.24
N TRP A 389 -1.93 -30.70 -17.59
CA TRP A 389 -0.73 -29.93 -17.76
C TRP A 389 0.52 -30.67 -17.28
N SER A 390 0.50 -31.20 -16.06
CA SER A 390 1.63 -31.92 -15.47
C SER A 390 2.08 -33.14 -16.26
N GLN A 391 1.16 -33.78 -16.97
CA GLN A 391 1.47 -34.97 -17.80
C GLN A 391 2.26 -34.61 -19.07
N ARG A 392 2.13 -33.39 -19.59
CA ARG A 392 2.70 -33.01 -20.88
C ARG A 392 3.74 -31.89 -20.81
N MET A 393 3.62 -31.03 -19.80
CA MET A 393 4.40 -29.84 -19.68
C MET A 393 5.42 -29.95 -18.54
N GLY A 394 6.63 -29.45 -18.77
CA GLY A 394 7.67 -29.37 -17.73
C GLY A 394 7.59 -28.09 -16.89
N GLY A 395 6.75 -27.14 -17.28
CA GLY A 395 6.61 -25.85 -16.61
C GLY A 395 5.89 -25.94 -15.26
N ARG A 396 6.15 -24.97 -14.39
CA ARG A 396 5.48 -24.86 -13.10
C ARG A 396 4.00 -24.52 -13.25
N ILE A 397 3.24 -24.84 -12.22
CA ILE A 397 1.83 -24.49 -12.07
C ILE A 397 1.72 -23.57 -10.88
N TYR A 398 1.25 -22.35 -11.12
CA TYR A 398 0.95 -21.38 -10.05
C TYR A 398 -0.55 -21.39 -9.77
N LEU A 399 -0.90 -21.80 -8.55
CA LEU A 399 -2.26 -21.72 -8.04
C LEU A 399 -2.34 -20.48 -7.16
N THR A 400 -3.10 -19.50 -7.59
CA THR A 400 -3.20 -18.23 -6.88
C THR A 400 -4.64 -17.82 -6.65
N SER A 401 -4.87 -17.05 -5.61
CA SER A 401 -6.16 -16.44 -5.33
C SER A 401 -5.95 -15.14 -4.53
N TYR A 402 -7.02 -14.37 -4.37
CA TYR A 402 -6.99 -13.14 -3.56
C TYR A 402 -6.73 -13.43 -2.07
N THR A 403 -7.28 -14.52 -1.53
CA THR A 403 -7.18 -14.87 -0.10
C THR A 403 -6.31 -16.09 0.16
N GLY A 404 -5.59 -16.07 1.30
CA GLY A 404 -4.76 -17.22 1.72
C GLY A 404 -5.57 -18.49 1.96
N LYS A 405 -6.80 -18.39 2.47
CA LYS A 405 -7.68 -19.54 2.71
C LYS A 405 -8.09 -20.22 1.41
N ALA A 406 -8.45 -19.46 0.38
CA ALA A 406 -8.80 -20.01 -0.93
C ALA A 406 -7.58 -20.65 -1.59
N THR A 407 -6.41 -20.00 -1.51
CA THR A 407 -5.14 -20.54 -2.04
C THR A 407 -4.77 -21.87 -1.37
N ALA A 408 -4.90 -21.98 -0.05
CA ALA A 408 -4.61 -23.21 0.68
C ALA A 408 -5.57 -24.34 0.27
N ARG A 409 -6.87 -24.05 0.21
CA ARG A 409 -7.90 -25.02 -0.23
C ARG A 409 -7.65 -25.51 -1.64
N LEU A 410 -7.31 -24.65 -2.57
CA LEU A 410 -6.98 -25.00 -3.93
C LEU A 410 -5.75 -25.92 -3.98
N GLY A 411 -4.71 -25.58 -3.20
CA GLY A 411 -3.51 -26.40 -3.05
C GLY A 411 -3.77 -27.80 -2.47
N GLU A 412 -4.61 -27.93 -1.45
CA GLU A 412 -4.97 -29.22 -0.85
C GLU A 412 -5.66 -30.14 -1.85
N MET A 413 -6.54 -29.61 -2.70
CA MET A 413 -7.28 -30.37 -3.68
C MET A 413 -6.41 -30.84 -4.87
N VAL A 414 -5.38 -30.07 -5.23
CA VAL A 414 -4.45 -30.41 -6.31
C VAL A 414 -3.30 -31.28 -5.81
N ARG A 415 -2.90 -31.18 -4.55
CA ARG A 415 -1.83 -31.98 -3.91
C ARG A 415 -2.07 -33.51 -3.84
N GLY A 416 -3.16 -34.03 -4.38
CA GLY A 416 -3.29 -35.47 -4.64
C GLY A 416 -2.27 -36.00 -5.68
N THR A 417 -1.46 -35.12 -6.26
CA THR A 417 -0.24 -35.39 -7.02
C THR A 417 0.91 -34.73 -6.26
N ASP A 418 1.90 -35.48 -5.75
CA ASP A 418 3.16 -35.00 -5.16
C ASP A 418 4.03 -34.31 -6.24
N ASP A 419 3.47 -33.32 -6.92
CA ASP A 419 4.15 -32.58 -7.97
C ASP A 419 4.79 -31.31 -7.39
N GLU A 420 6.10 -31.36 -7.15
CA GLU A 420 6.90 -30.24 -6.66
C GLU A 420 6.83 -28.97 -7.55
N ARG A 421 6.27 -29.11 -8.75
CA ARG A 421 6.07 -27.98 -9.69
C ARG A 421 4.86 -27.11 -9.34
N VAL A 422 3.98 -27.58 -8.43
CA VAL A 422 2.79 -26.82 -8.03
C VAL A 422 3.13 -25.84 -6.92
N VAL A 423 3.00 -24.56 -7.23
CA VAL A 423 3.27 -23.44 -6.32
C VAL A 423 1.98 -22.75 -5.93
N CYS A 424 1.62 -22.81 -4.64
CA CYS A 424 0.40 -22.18 -4.10
C CYS A 424 0.78 -20.89 -3.37
N ARG A 425 0.39 -19.74 -3.89
CA ARG A 425 0.62 -18.43 -3.29
C ARG A 425 -0.54 -17.46 -3.58
N THR A 426 -0.81 -16.53 -2.66
CA THR A 426 -1.76 -15.44 -2.94
C THR A 426 -1.20 -14.48 -3.99
N MET A 427 -2.08 -13.78 -4.72
CA MET A 427 -1.67 -12.75 -5.68
C MET A 427 -0.72 -11.72 -5.05
N SER A 428 -1.06 -11.21 -3.85
CA SER A 428 -0.20 -10.29 -3.12
C SER A 428 1.16 -10.88 -2.79
N SER A 429 1.21 -12.17 -2.40
CA SER A 429 2.48 -12.86 -2.10
C SER A 429 3.35 -13.03 -3.36
N LEU A 430 2.78 -13.13 -4.54
CA LEU A 430 3.52 -13.14 -5.80
C LEU A 430 4.00 -11.73 -6.17
N LEU A 431 3.13 -10.73 -6.12
CA LEU A 431 3.43 -9.34 -6.47
C LEU A 431 4.54 -8.70 -5.63
N TYR A 432 4.58 -9.03 -4.33
CA TYR A 432 5.54 -8.44 -3.38
C TYR A 432 6.68 -9.37 -2.98
N SER A 433 6.85 -10.47 -3.70
CA SER A 433 7.94 -11.42 -3.45
C SER A 433 9.26 -10.90 -4.04
N PRO A 434 10.34 -10.81 -3.27
CA PRO A 434 11.65 -10.43 -3.81
C PRO A 434 12.25 -11.48 -4.75
N THR A 435 11.69 -12.70 -4.75
CA THR A 435 12.19 -13.84 -5.53
C THR A 435 11.37 -14.15 -6.79
N VAL A 436 10.27 -13.43 -7.01
CA VAL A 436 9.38 -13.60 -8.17
C VAL A 436 9.40 -12.33 -9.00
N SER A 437 9.90 -12.42 -10.22
CA SER A 437 9.82 -11.36 -11.23
C SER A 437 8.71 -11.67 -12.23
N PRO A 438 8.29 -10.71 -13.06
CA PRO A 438 7.36 -10.96 -14.17
C PRO A 438 7.78 -12.15 -15.05
N ASP A 439 9.06 -12.29 -15.36
CA ASP A 439 9.56 -13.39 -16.19
C ASP A 439 9.53 -14.77 -15.51
N SER A 440 9.36 -14.80 -14.19
CA SER A 440 9.31 -16.06 -13.42
C SER A 440 8.14 -16.97 -13.80
N LEU A 441 7.06 -16.40 -14.38
CA LEU A 441 5.86 -17.12 -14.78
C LEU A 441 5.86 -17.50 -16.28
N ASN A 442 6.90 -17.17 -17.02
CA ASN A 442 7.01 -17.51 -18.43
C ASN A 442 7.02 -19.03 -18.64
N GLY A 443 6.19 -19.49 -19.55
CA GLY A 443 6.04 -20.94 -19.84
C GLY A 443 5.29 -21.73 -18.78
N CYS A 444 4.71 -21.07 -17.79
CA CYS A 444 3.95 -21.68 -16.70
C CYS A 444 2.44 -21.69 -16.97
N LEU A 445 1.72 -22.57 -16.26
CA LEU A 445 0.28 -22.44 -16.07
C LEU A 445 -0.01 -21.61 -14.84
N VAL A 446 -0.86 -20.61 -14.96
CA VAL A 446 -1.33 -19.78 -13.83
C VAL A 446 -2.84 -19.94 -13.71
N ILE A 447 -3.31 -20.45 -12.58
CA ILE A 447 -4.75 -20.52 -12.25
C ILE A 447 -5.04 -19.48 -11.17
N ILE A 448 -5.94 -18.55 -11.49
CA ILE A 448 -6.42 -17.52 -10.57
C ILE A 448 -7.83 -17.91 -10.13
N ASP A 449 -8.00 -18.31 -8.88
CA ASP A 449 -9.29 -18.66 -8.29
C ASP A 449 -9.88 -17.51 -7.46
N GLU A 450 -11.19 -17.54 -7.23
CA GLU A 450 -11.95 -16.49 -6.54
C GLU A 450 -11.76 -15.09 -7.18
N MET A 451 -11.76 -15.04 -8.52
CA MET A 451 -11.50 -13.81 -9.28
C MET A 451 -12.55 -12.71 -9.03
N SER A 452 -13.75 -13.03 -8.54
CA SER A 452 -14.77 -12.04 -8.16
C SER A 452 -14.28 -11.05 -7.08
N MET A 453 -13.29 -11.45 -6.25
CA MET A 453 -12.73 -10.62 -5.19
C MET A 453 -11.57 -9.72 -5.66
N VAL A 454 -11.13 -9.86 -6.90
CA VAL A 454 -9.94 -9.14 -7.43
C VAL A 454 -10.39 -7.82 -8.04
N ASP A 455 -9.82 -6.73 -7.51
CA ASP A 455 -10.04 -5.37 -8.00
C ASP A 455 -9.15 -5.00 -9.20
N THR A 456 -9.50 -3.91 -9.89
CA THR A 456 -8.75 -3.39 -11.04
C THR A 456 -7.30 -3.08 -10.69
N ALA A 457 -7.03 -2.53 -9.51
CA ALA A 457 -5.67 -2.15 -9.10
C ALA A 457 -4.77 -3.38 -8.90
N THR A 458 -5.31 -4.44 -8.31
CA THR A 458 -4.59 -5.71 -8.10
C THR A 458 -4.35 -6.42 -9.42
N MET A 459 -5.39 -6.56 -10.28
CA MET A 459 -5.24 -7.21 -11.57
C MET A 459 -4.33 -6.44 -12.51
N GLY A 460 -4.45 -5.12 -12.58
CA GLY A 460 -3.61 -4.27 -13.42
C GLY A 460 -2.11 -4.34 -13.11
N LYS A 461 -1.74 -4.63 -11.85
CA LYS A 461 -0.35 -4.95 -11.46
C LYS A 461 0.02 -6.39 -11.83
N PHE A 462 -0.93 -7.31 -11.73
CA PHE A 462 -0.66 -8.73 -11.91
C PHE A 462 -0.52 -9.13 -13.37
N VAL A 463 -1.14 -8.41 -14.30
CA VAL A 463 -1.02 -8.71 -15.75
C VAL A 463 0.41 -8.67 -16.27
N ASP A 464 1.31 -7.89 -15.68
CA ASP A 464 2.72 -7.91 -16.08
C ASP A 464 3.39 -9.27 -15.85
N TYR A 465 2.95 -10.00 -14.83
CA TYR A 465 3.43 -11.34 -14.52
C TYR A 465 2.83 -12.42 -15.42
N LEU A 466 1.70 -12.13 -16.10
CA LEU A 466 0.93 -13.10 -16.86
C LEU A 466 1.34 -13.19 -18.34
N LYS A 467 2.11 -12.22 -18.86
CA LYS A 467 2.39 -12.07 -20.30
C LYS A 467 2.97 -13.31 -20.96
N GLY A 468 3.84 -14.04 -20.26
CA GLY A 468 4.47 -15.27 -20.77
C GLY A 468 3.81 -16.57 -20.33
N ALA A 469 2.68 -16.51 -19.60
CA ALA A 469 2.00 -17.67 -19.02
C ALA A 469 0.79 -18.11 -19.83
N GLN A 470 0.31 -19.34 -19.63
CA GLN A 470 -1.06 -19.75 -19.95
C GLN A 470 -1.93 -19.51 -18.71
N VAL A 471 -3.06 -18.82 -18.86
CA VAL A 471 -3.83 -18.28 -17.74
C VAL A 471 -5.24 -18.83 -17.74
N VAL A 472 -5.67 -19.32 -16.58
CA VAL A 472 -7.05 -19.75 -16.33
C VAL A 472 -7.62 -18.91 -15.18
N ILE A 473 -8.62 -18.13 -15.47
CA ILE A 473 -9.35 -17.30 -14.52
C ILE A 473 -10.59 -18.04 -14.08
N ILE A 474 -10.73 -18.28 -12.77
CA ILE A 474 -11.88 -18.99 -12.20
C ILE A 474 -12.60 -18.08 -11.21
N GLY A 475 -13.92 -18.01 -11.31
CA GLY A 475 -14.71 -17.19 -10.38
C GLY A 475 -16.21 -17.42 -10.51
N ASP A 476 -16.94 -16.60 -9.77
CA ASP A 476 -18.40 -16.59 -9.80
C ASP A 476 -18.87 -15.13 -9.79
N ALA A 477 -19.33 -14.66 -10.95
CA ALA A 477 -19.78 -13.26 -11.13
C ALA A 477 -20.97 -12.86 -10.24
N ASN A 478 -21.69 -13.85 -9.65
CA ASN A 478 -22.81 -13.60 -8.75
C ASN A 478 -22.42 -13.61 -7.27
N GLN A 479 -21.14 -13.84 -6.95
CA GLN A 479 -20.60 -13.69 -5.58
C GLN A 479 -20.34 -12.23 -5.24
N LEU A 480 -19.94 -11.98 -3.97
CA LEU A 480 -19.61 -10.65 -3.50
C LEU A 480 -18.52 -10.02 -4.40
N PRO A 481 -18.70 -8.76 -4.80
CA PRO A 481 -17.71 -8.04 -5.60
C PRO A 481 -16.42 -7.81 -4.81
N SER A 482 -15.40 -7.32 -5.50
CA SER A 482 -14.15 -6.87 -4.90
C SER A 482 -14.40 -5.78 -3.83
N ILE A 483 -13.51 -5.71 -2.85
CA ILE A 483 -13.52 -4.63 -1.84
C ILE A 483 -12.94 -3.33 -2.44
N GLY A 484 -12.02 -3.45 -3.40
CA GLY A 484 -11.45 -2.34 -4.14
C GLY A 484 -12.30 -1.99 -5.38
N ASN A 485 -11.86 -0.95 -6.09
CA ASN A 485 -12.58 -0.43 -7.25
C ASN A 485 -12.50 -1.38 -8.46
N GLY A 486 -13.62 -1.51 -9.16
CA GLY A 486 -13.78 -2.30 -10.38
C GLY A 486 -14.12 -3.78 -10.14
N GLN A 487 -14.78 -4.38 -11.11
CA GLN A 487 -15.28 -5.76 -11.07
C GLN A 487 -14.73 -6.58 -12.24
N VAL A 488 -13.41 -6.74 -12.28
CA VAL A 488 -12.66 -7.28 -13.44
C VAL A 488 -13.26 -8.56 -14.03
N LEU A 489 -13.68 -9.51 -13.18
CA LEU A 489 -14.29 -10.75 -13.68
C LEU A 489 -15.60 -10.47 -14.45
N ARG A 490 -16.45 -9.59 -13.90
CA ARG A 490 -17.73 -9.24 -14.52
C ARG A 490 -17.52 -8.51 -15.82
N ASP A 491 -16.63 -7.51 -15.80
CA ASP A 491 -16.32 -6.71 -16.98
C ASP A 491 -15.77 -7.58 -18.13
N LEU A 492 -14.89 -8.55 -17.81
CA LEU A 492 -14.38 -9.51 -18.79
C LEU A 492 -15.46 -10.43 -19.35
N LEU A 493 -16.46 -10.84 -18.55
CA LEU A 493 -17.57 -11.66 -19.01
C LEU A 493 -18.57 -10.87 -19.87
N ASP A 494 -18.77 -9.59 -19.56
CA ASP A 494 -19.70 -8.71 -20.29
C ASP A 494 -19.11 -8.29 -21.65
N CYS A 495 -17.80 -8.25 -21.78
CA CYS A 495 -17.10 -7.96 -23.04
C CYS A 495 -17.07 -9.15 -24.04
N GLY A 496 -17.41 -10.38 -23.64
CA GLY A 496 -17.41 -11.59 -24.47
C GLY A 496 -16.06 -12.26 -24.51
#